data_dea5d2eb97c6c418fcc44569e299b127
#
_entry.id   dea5d2eb97c6c418fcc44569e299b127
#
_cell.length_a   1.000
_cell.length_b   1.000
_cell.length_c   1.000
_cell.angle_alpha   90.00
_cell.angle_beta   90.00
_cell.angle_gamma   90.00
#
_symmetry.space_group_name_H-M   'P 1'
#
loop_
_entity.id
_entity.type
_entity.pdbx_description
1 polymer ?
#
loop_
_entity_poly.entity_id
_entity_poly.type
_entity_poly.pdbx_seq_one_letter_code
_entity_poly.pdbx_strand_id
1 'polypeptide(L)'
;MTAKECITGRRSIRQYTDQPVSHELLAQIVETASYAPSWKHTQIVRYIAVEGEKKAKLAACTSSFPGNGKIMENAPMVVAVTVIKGRSGFERDGSFTTARGDAWQMFDAGVASEAFCLAAYEQGLGTVIMGIFDQQEAADLHEIPENQDLIALIPIGYPAEAPVAPKRKPVSYTHLTLPTICSV
;
A
#
# COMPACT_ATOMS: atom_id res chain seq x y z
N MET A 1 -19.76 0.17 -8.42
CA MET A 1 -19.49 1.03 -7.24
C MET A 1 -19.03 2.40 -7.74
N THR A 2 -19.50 3.51 -7.17
CA THR A 2 -18.98 4.84 -7.50
C THR A 2 -17.67 5.10 -6.77
N ALA A 3 -16.82 6.01 -7.28
CA ALA A 3 -15.57 6.39 -6.61
C ALA A 3 -15.82 6.86 -5.16
N LYS A 4 -16.90 7.62 -4.92
CA LYS A 4 -17.29 8.04 -3.57
C LYS A 4 -17.58 6.86 -2.65
N GLU A 5 -18.38 5.90 -3.10
CA GLU A 5 -18.70 4.69 -2.33
C GLU A 5 -17.46 3.87 -2.03
N CYS A 6 -16.57 3.71 -3.01
CA CYS A 6 -15.32 3.00 -2.85
C CYS A 6 -14.42 3.65 -1.79
N ILE A 7 -14.15 4.93 -1.91
CA ILE A 7 -13.30 5.69 -0.99
C ILE A 7 -13.87 5.71 0.42
N THR A 8 -15.19 5.95 0.56
CA THR A 8 -15.83 6.07 1.88
C THR A 8 -16.16 4.72 2.50
N GLY A 9 -16.30 3.66 1.70
CA GLY A 9 -16.64 2.29 2.13
C GLY A 9 -15.45 1.45 2.54
N ARG A 10 -14.29 1.61 1.86
CA ARG A 10 -13.10 0.83 2.16
C ARG A 10 -12.68 0.92 3.64
N ARG A 11 -12.32 -0.23 4.21
CA ARG A 11 -11.81 -0.34 5.59
C ARG A 11 -10.49 -1.12 5.61
N SER A 12 -9.66 -0.87 6.62
CA SER A 12 -8.53 -1.74 6.94
C SER A 12 -9.04 -3.03 7.56
N ILE A 13 -8.92 -4.12 6.81
CA ILE A 13 -9.36 -5.47 7.20
C ILE A 13 -8.17 -6.23 7.80
N ARG A 14 -8.39 -6.89 8.93
CA ARG A 14 -7.37 -7.62 9.68
C ARG A 14 -7.75 -9.08 9.98
N GLN A 15 -8.95 -9.48 9.55
CA GLN A 15 -9.41 -10.86 9.60
C GLN A 15 -9.98 -11.26 8.24
N TYR A 16 -9.54 -12.41 7.77
CA TYR A 16 -9.86 -12.91 6.44
C TYR A 16 -10.43 -14.31 6.51
N THR A 17 -11.19 -14.68 5.50
CA THR A 17 -11.60 -16.08 5.30
C THR A 17 -10.46 -16.87 4.68
N ASP A 18 -10.56 -18.20 4.71
CA ASP A 18 -9.58 -19.11 4.08
C ASP A 18 -9.70 -19.16 2.55
N GLN A 19 -10.63 -18.40 1.96
CA GLN A 19 -10.83 -18.38 0.51
C GLN A 19 -9.59 -17.78 -0.17
N PRO A 20 -8.96 -18.51 -1.11
CA PRO A 20 -7.78 -18.01 -1.80
C PRO A 20 -8.12 -16.83 -2.72
N VAL A 21 -7.16 -15.93 -2.90
CA VAL A 21 -7.20 -14.88 -3.92
C VAL A 21 -6.48 -15.41 -5.16
N SER A 22 -7.16 -15.44 -6.30
CA SER A 22 -6.52 -15.95 -7.53
C SER A 22 -5.51 -14.92 -8.07
N HIS A 23 -4.48 -15.44 -8.75
CA HIS A 23 -3.46 -14.58 -9.38
C HIS A 23 -4.06 -13.75 -10.53
N GLU A 24 -5.09 -14.25 -11.21
CA GLU A 24 -5.82 -13.50 -12.24
C GLU A 24 -6.54 -12.31 -11.65
N LEU A 25 -7.20 -12.48 -10.50
CA LEU A 25 -7.87 -11.39 -9.79
C LEU A 25 -6.84 -10.37 -9.28
N LEU A 26 -5.72 -10.84 -8.71
CA LEU A 26 -4.64 -9.96 -8.31
C LEU A 26 -4.09 -9.15 -9.49
N ALA A 27 -3.88 -9.79 -10.65
CA ALA A 27 -3.41 -9.11 -11.85
C ALA A 27 -4.36 -8.00 -12.31
N GLN A 28 -5.68 -8.22 -12.28
CA GLN A 28 -6.70 -7.19 -12.60
C GLN A 28 -6.64 -6.02 -11.61
N ILE A 29 -6.45 -6.30 -10.31
CA ILE A 29 -6.29 -5.27 -9.28
C ILE A 29 -5.04 -4.44 -9.53
N VAL A 30 -3.91 -5.09 -9.83
CA VAL A 30 -2.63 -4.41 -10.13
C VAL A 30 -2.74 -3.60 -11.41
N GLU A 31 -3.39 -4.12 -12.45
CA GLU A 31 -3.65 -3.38 -13.68
C GLU A 31 -4.42 -2.09 -13.40
N THR A 32 -5.52 -2.17 -12.64
CA THR A 32 -6.29 -1.00 -12.22
C THR A 32 -5.44 -0.04 -11.40
N ALA A 33 -4.66 -0.53 -10.43
CA ALA A 33 -3.78 0.28 -9.61
C ALA A 33 -2.66 0.97 -10.40
N SER A 34 -2.25 0.42 -11.54
CA SER A 34 -1.20 0.99 -12.40
C SER A 34 -1.58 2.34 -13.03
N TYR A 35 -2.87 2.67 -13.05
CA TYR A 35 -3.36 4.00 -13.47
C TYR A 35 -3.14 5.09 -12.41
N ALA A 36 -2.63 4.75 -11.23
CA ALA A 36 -2.22 5.75 -10.24
C ALA A 36 -1.18 6.71 -10.83
N PRO A 37 -1.35 8.02 -10.66
CA PRO A 37 -0.36 8.98 -11.14
C PRO A 37 0.96 8.82 -10.38
N SER A 38 2.07 9.12 -11.05
CA SER A 38 3.40 9.13 -10.45
C SER A 38 4.22 10.33 -10.91
N TRP A 39 5.24 10.69 -10.14
CA TRP A 39 6.18 11.75 -10.48
C TRP A 39 6.69 11.60 -11.91
N LYS A 40 6.48 12.63 -12.77
CA LYS A 40 6.90 12.62 -14.20
C LYS A 40 6.56 11.29 -14.93
N HIS A 41 5.50 10.61 -14.50
CA HIS A 41 5.08 9.30 -15.02
C HIS A 41 6.17 8.20 -14.91
N THR A 42 6.92 8.19 -13.81
CA THR A 42 8.04 7.25 -13.61
C THR A 42 7.60 5.82 -13.32
N GLN A 43 6.37 5.61 -12.83
CA GLN A 43 5.77 4.29 -12.56
C GLN A 43 6.69 3.37 -11.77
N ILE A 44 7.23 3.87 -10.66
CA ILE A 44 8.27 3.19 -9.87
C ILE A 44 7.77 2.02 -9.02
N VAL A 45 6.45 1.95 -8.76
CA VAL A 45 5.90 0.97 -7.84
C VAL A 45 5.85 -0.42 -8.45
N ARG A 46 6.16 -1.43 -7.64
CA ARG A 46 6.05 -2.85 -7.97
C ARG A 46 5.27 -3.57 -6.87
N TYR A 47 4.58 -4.64 -7.25
CA TYR A 47 3.79 -5.49 -6.37
C TYR A 47 4.29 -6.92 -6.47
N ILE A 48 4.60 -7.54 -5.32
CA ILE A 48 5.09 -8.91 -5.23
C ILE A 48 4.10 -9.71 -4.39
N ALA A 49 3.46 -10.71 -5.01
CA ALA A 49 2.57 -11.64 -4.30
C ALA A 49 3.39 -12.60 -3.44
N VAL A 50 3.03 -12.73 -2.18
CA VAL A 50 3.70 -13.59 -1.19
C VAL A 50 2.70 -14.54 -0.57
N GLU A 51 2.93 -15.84 -0.72
CA GLU A 51 2.06 -16.91 -0.27
C GLU A 51 2.87 -18.05 0.38
N GLY A 52 2.17 -19.03 0.96
CA GLY A 52 2.75 -20.25 1.48
C GLY A 52 3.84 -20.03 2.52
N GLU A 53 4.93 -20.79 2.44
CA GLU A 53 6.05 -20.72 3.40
C GLU A 53 6.75 -19.35 3.41
N LYS A 54 6.85 -18.68 2.27
CA LYS A 54 7.44 -17.34 2.20
C LYS A 54 6.60 -16.33 2.99
N LYS A 55 5.26 -16.42 2.93
CA LYS A 55 4.36 -15.60 3.73
C LYS A 55 4.53 -15.85 5.23
N ALA A 56 4.66 -17.10 5.65
CA ALA A 56 4.88 -17.44 7.06
C ALA A 56 6.21 -16.87 7.59
N LYS A 57 7.28 -16.94 6.79
CA LYS A 57 8.57 -16.33 7.12
C LYS A 57 8.47 -14.80 7.18
N LEU A 58 7.74 -14.18 6.24
CA LEU A 58 7.50 -12.75 6.24
C LEU A 58 6.73 -12.27 7.48
N ALA A 59 5.76 -13.05 7.95
CA ALA A 59 5.04 -12.75 9.18
C ALA A 59 5.97 -12.73 10.40
N ALA A 60 7.04 -13.55 10.42
CA ALA A 60 8.03 -13.55 11.48
C ALA A 60 8.89 -12.28 11.51
N CYS A 61 9.08 -11.59 10.36
CA CYS A 61 9.79 -10.30 10.29
C CYS A 61 9.05 -9.13 10.98
N THR A 62 8.02 -9.40 11.78
CA THR A 62 7.24 -8.41 12.54
C THR A 62 7.47 -8.49 14.04
N SER A 63 8.63 -8.95 14.47
CA SER A 63 8.95 -9.17 15.90
C SER A 63 8.71 -7.93 16.77
N SER A 64 8.94 -6.73 16.25
CA SER A 64 8.67 -5.45 16.92
C SER A 64 7.17 -5.12 17.06
N PHE A 65 6.30 -5.75 16.27
CA PHE A 65 4.84 -5.58 16.33
C PHE A 65 4.12 -6.89 15.97
N PRO A 66 4.08 -7.88 16.88
CA PRO A 66 3.55 -9.23 16.59
C PRO A 66 2.10 -9.27 16.11
N GLY A 67 1.32 -8.21 16.34
CA GLY A 67 -0.03 -8.06 15.81
C GLY A 67 -0.08 -8.09 14.28
N ASN A 68 0.92 -7.51 13.60
CA ASN A 68 1.02 -7.52 12.15
C ASN A 68 1.31 -8.94 11.63
N GLY A 69 2.16 -9.70 12.30
CA GLY A 69 2.45 -11.10 11.96
C GLY A 69 1.19 -11.95 11.94
N LYS A 70 0.38 -11.87 13.00
CA LYS A 70 -0.89 -12.62 13.10
C LYS A 70 -1.87 -12.28 11.97
N ILE A 71 -1.93 -11.00 11.55
CA ILE A 71 -2.79 -10.58 10.45
C ILE A 71 -2.29 -11.16 9.12
N MET A 72 -0.97 -11.16 8.89
CA MET A 72 -0.37 -11.76 7.69
C MET A 72 -0.55 -13.28 7.65
N GLU A 73 -0.41 -13.96 8.77
CA GLU A 73 -0.66 -15.40 8.88
C GLU A 73 -2.10 -15.76 8.51
N ASN A 74 -3.07 -14.97 9.00
CA ASN A 74 -4.49 -15.17 8.72
C ASN A 74 -4.90 -14.83 7.26
N ALA A 75 -4.19 -13.91 6.60
CA ALA A 75 -4.50 -13.56 5.22
C ALA A 75 -4.10 -14.68 4.23
N PRO A 76 -4.90 -14.97 3.20
CA PRO A 76 -4.52 -15.95 2.17
C PRO A 76 -3.26 -15.50 1.40
N MET A 77 -3.05 -14.21 1.23
CA MET A 77 -1.93 -13.64 0.50
C MET A 77 -1.46 -12.33 1.16
N VAL A 78 -0.18 -12.00 1.02
CA VAL A 78 0.39 -10.68 1.32
C VAL A 78 1.01 -10.12 0.05
N VAL A 79 0.73 -8.85 -0.25
CA VAL A 79 1.39 -8.14 -1.36
C VAL A 79 2.47 -7.23 -0.78
N ALA A 80 3.72 -7.47 -1.14
CA ALA A 80 4.82 -6.59 -0.83
C ALA A 80 4.88 -5.47 -1.88
N VAL A 81 4.89 -4.23 -1.41
CA VAL A 81 4.97 -3.03 -2.26
C VAL A 81 6.39 -2.51 -2.25
N THR A 82 7.04 -2.47 -3.42
CA THR A 82 8.38 -1.92 -3.57
C THR A 82 8.39 -0.73 -4.51
N VAL A 83 9.44 0.07 -4.44
CA VAL A 83 9.68 1.20 -5.37
C VAL A 83 11.08 1.07 -5.98
N ILE A 84 11.20 1.43 -7.26
CA ILE A 84 12.49 1.57 -7.92
C ILE A 84 13.14 2.86 -7.44
N LYS A 85 14.34 2.76 -6.85
CA LYS A 85 15.12 3.89 -6.33
C LYS A 85 15.64 4.82 -7.42
N GLY A 86 15.88 6.08 -7.06
CA GLY A 86 16.59 7.03 -7.90
C GLY A 86 15.81 7.53 -9.12
N ARG A 87 14.47 7.46 -9.11
CA ARG A 87 13.64 7.93 -10.23
C ARG A 87 12.69 9.05 -9.82
N SER A 88 11.72 8.79 -8.96
CA SER A 88 10.80 9.83 -8.50
C SER A 88 11.52 10.83 -7.61
N GLY A 89 11.45 12.12 -7.99
CA GLY A 89 12.19 13.19 -7.34
C GLY A 89 13.58 13.48 -7.90
N PHE A 90 14.02 12.69 -8.89
CA PHE A 90 15.34 12.82 -9.49
C PHE A 90 15.31 13.32 -10.93
N GLU A 91 16.39 14.00 -11.33
CA GLU A 91 16.75 14.27 -12.72
C GLU A 91 17.57 13.11 -13.32
N ARG A 92 17.83 13.17 -14.63
CA ARG A 92 18.57 12.10 -15.33
C ARG A 92 20.02 11.96 -14.89
N ASP A 93 20.61 13.03 -14.37
CA ASP A 93 21.99 13.07 -13.85
C ASP A 93 22.09 12.60 -12.39
N GLY A 94 20.96 12.19 -11.78
CA GLY A 94 20.90 11.75 -10.39
C GLY A 94 20.73 12.88 -9.37
N SER A 95 20.68 14.13 -9.80
CA SER A 95 20.38 15.26 -8.91
C SER A 95 18.90 15.30 -8.50
N PHE A 96 18.60 15.91 -7.36
CA PHE A 96 17.22 16.10 -6.94
C PHE A 96 16.53 17.22 -7.73
N THR A 97 15.33 16.97 -8.24
CA THR A 97 14.51 17.97 -8.93
C THR A 97 14.00 19.04 -7.95
N THR A 98 13.78 18.69 -6.70
CA THR A 98 13.23 19.59 -5.67
C THR A 98 13.92 19.36 -4.33
N ALA A 99 13.75 20.31 -3.40
CA ALA A 99 14.25 20.17 -2.03
C ALA A 99 13.67 18.99 -1.23
N ARG A 100 12.61 18.33 -1.73
CA ARG A 100 12.05 17.12 -1.10
C ARG A 100 12.81 15.85 -1.49
N GLY A 101 13.66 15.92 -2.50
CA GLY A 101 14.52 14.83 -2.90
C GLY A 101 13.75 13.53 -3.18
N ASP A 102 14.22 12.44 -2.59
CA ASP A 102 13.66 11.08 -2.72
C ASP A 102 12.31 10.86 -2.00
N ALA A 103 11.85 11.80 -1.19
CA ALA A 103 10.53 11.70 -0.54
C ALA A 103 9.38 11.57 -1.57
N TRP A 104 9.60 11.95 -2.82
CA TRP A 104 8.63 11.73 -3.90
C TRP A 104 8.41 10.25 -4.20
N GLN A 105 9.37 9.37 -3.90
CA GLN A 105 9.20 7.92 -4.01
C GLN A 105 8.15 7.41 -3.01
N MET A 106 8.18 7.91 -1.77
CA MET A 106 7.17 7.58 -0.76
C MET A 106 5.78 8.15 -1.11
N PHE A 107 5.73 9.34 -1.73
CA PHE A 107 4.49 9.92 -2.22
C PHE A 107 3.86 9.02 -3.29
N ASP A 108 4.62 8.63 -4.31
CA ASP A 108 4.15 7.74 -5.37
C ASP A 108 3.71 6.38 -4.82
N ALA A 109 4.48 5.81 -3.87
CA ALA A 109 4.13 4.55 -3.21
C ALA A 109 2.78 4.66 -2.46
N GLY A 110 2.54 5.77 -1.76
CA GLY A 110 1.28 6.00 -1.05
C GLY A 110 0.08 6.10 -2.00
N VAL A 111 0.23 6.85 -3.10
CA VAL A 111 -0.82 7.00 -4.12
C VAL A 111 -1.15 5.66 -4.77
N ALA A 112 -0.14 4.89 -5.17
CA ALA A 112 -0.31 3.58 -5.78
C ALA A 112 -0.89 2.54 -4.80
N SER A 113 -0.48 2.57 -3.52
CA SER A 113 -1.02 1.69 -2.48
C SER A 113 -2.51 1.95 -2.22
N GLU A 114 -2.95 3.21 -2.20
CA GLU A 114 -4.37 3.53 -2.06
C GLU A 114 -5.15 3.07 -3.30
N ALA A 115 -4.66 3.31 -4.52
CA ALA A 115 -5.29 2.83 -5.74
C ALA A 115 -5.45 1.30 -5.73
N PHE A 116 -4.42 0.56 -5.27
CA PHE A 116 -4.47 -0.88 -5.09
C PHE A 116 -5.56 -1.29 -4.08
N CYS A 117 -5.62 -0.64 -2.92
CA CYS A 117 -6.61 -0.93 -1.89
C CYS A 117 -8.04 -0.65 -2.35
N LEU A 118 -8.25 0.40 -3.15
CA LEU A 118 -9.55 0.73 -3.72
C LEU A 118 -9.97 -0.29 -4.79
N ALA A 119 -9.05 -0.67 -5.69
CA ALA A 119 -9.29 -1.69 -6.69
C ALA A 119 -9.62 -3.05 -6.05
N ALA A 120 -8.90 -3.44 -4.99
CA ALA A 120 -9.19 -4.65 -4.23
C ALA A 120 -10.58 -4.59 -3.57
N TYR A 121 -10.93 -3.46 -2.96
CA TYR A 121 -12.24 -3.27 -2.32
C TYR A 121 -13.39 -3.34 -3.33
N GLU A 122 -13.23 -2.80 -4.54
CA GLU A 122 -14.22 -2.91 -5.62
C GLU A 122 -14.50 -4.37 -6.00
N GLN A 123 -13.48 -5.22 -5.91
CA GLN A 123 -13.58 -6.67 -6.16
C GLN A 123 -14.05 -7.48 -4.93
N GLY A 124 -14.50 -6.81 -3.86
CA GLY A 124 -14.98 -7.47 -2.65
C GLY A 124 -13.87 -7.97 -1.72
N LEU A 125 -12.60 -7.59 -1.96
CA LEU A 125 -11.47 -7.96 -1.11
C LEU A 125 -11.20 -6.89 -0.05
N GLY A 126 -10.66 -7.35 1.08
CA GLY A 126 -10.17 -6.51 2.17
C GLY A 126 -8.66 -6.41 2.15
N THR A 127 -8.14 -5.25 2.56
CA THR A 127 -6.71 -4.98 2.66
C THR A 127 -6.40 -4.17 3.91
N VAL A 128 -5.13 -4.22 4.36
CA VAL A 128 -4.56 -3.27 5.32
C VAL A 128 -3.13 -2.96 4.93
N ILE A 129 -2.74 -1.68 4.93
CA ILE A 129 -1.36 -1.27 4.65
C ILE A 129 -0.57 -1.31 5.96
N MET A 130 0.55 -2.03 5.96
CA MET A 130 1.45 -2.22 7.10
C MET A 130 2.84 -1.67 6.78
N GLY A 131 3.38 -0.83 7.69
CA GLY A 131 4.74 -0.28 7.61
C GLY A 131 5.62 -0.66 8.80
N ILE A 132 5.10 -1.45 9.78
CA ILE A 132 5.88 -1.88 10.93
C ILE A 132 6.29 -3.34 10.74
N PHE A 133 7.50 -3.55 10.25
CA PHE A 133 8.17 -4.85 10.05
C PHE A 133 9.68 -4.60 9.95
N ASP A 134 10.49 -5.63 10.07
CA ASP A 134 11.92 -5.55 9.80
C ASP A 134 12.15 -5.50 8.29
N GLN A 135 12.47 -4.29 7.78
CA GLN A 135 12.59 -4.04 6.35
C GLN A 135 13.74 -4.80 5.71
N GLN A 136 14.89 -4.89 6.40
CA GLN A 136 16.06 -5.56 5.86
C GLN A 136 15.84 -7.07 5.80
N GLU A 137 15.37 -7.68 6.89
CA GLU A 137 15.07 -9.10 6.95
C GLU A 137 14.02 -9.50 5.91
N ALA A 138 12.95 -8.71 5.76
CA ALA A 138 11.90 -8.95 4.77
C ALA A 138 12.41 -8.78 3.33
N ALA A 139 13.28 -7.80 3.07
CA ALA A 139 13.87 -7.59 1.74
C ALA A 139 14.79 -8.75 1.35
N ASP A 140 15.63 -9.20 2.26
CA ASP A 140 16.55 -10.34 2.04
C ASP A 140 15.78 -11.63 1.80
N LEU A 141 14.71 -11.88 2.58
CA LEU A 141 13.84 -13.05 2.43
C LEU A 141 13.18 -13.14 1.05
N HIS A 142 12.83 -12.00 0.47
CA HIS A 142 12.15 -11.91 -0.83
C HIS A 142 13.08 -11.59 -2.00
N GLU A 143 14.41 -11.58 -1.76
CA GLU A 143 15.41 -11.30 -2.78
C GLU A 143 15.10 -9.99 -3.53
N ILE A 144 14.66 -8.96 -2.77
CA ILE A 144 14.33 -7.66 -3.36
C ILE A 144 15.59 -7.09 -4.02
N PRO A 145 15.54 -6.73 -5.30
CA PRO A 145 16.69 -6.18 -5.99
C PRO A 145 17.25 -4.94 -5.29
N GLU A 146 18.60 -4.79 -5.25
CA GLU A 146 19.27 -3.66 -4.59
C GLU A 146 18.79 -2.28 -5.07
N ASN A 147 18.29 -2.18 -6.30
CA ASN A 147 17.74 -0.96 -6.87
C ASN A 147 16.28 -0.72 -6.47
N GLN A 148 15.71 -1.51 -5.55
CA GLN A 148 14.37 -1.34 -5.03
C GLN A 148 14.39 -1.21 -3.50
N ASP A 149 13.39 -0.51 -2.96
CA ASP A 149 13.09 -0.45 -1.53
C ASP A 149 11.73 -1.10 -1.26
N LEU A 150 11.66 -1.95 -0.23
CA LEU A 150 10.41 -2.49 0.29
C LEU A 150 9.74 -1.44 1.19
N ILE A 151 8.56 -0.96 0.79
CA ILE A 151 7.90 0.18 1.44
C ILE A 151 6.80 -0.27 2.40
N ALA A 152 5.99 -1.22 1.97
CA ALA A 152 4.83 -1.68 2.74
C ALA A 152 4.49 -3.13 2.45
N LEU A 153 3.79 -3.75 3.39
CA LEU A 153 3.17 -5.05 3.26
C LEU A 153 1.66 -4.88 3.30
N ILE A 154 0.95 -5.47 2.34
CA ILE A 154 -0.51 -5.37 2.22
C ILE A 154 -1.11 -6.77 2.24
N PRO A 155 -1.51 -7.30 3.42
CA PRO A 155 -2.37 -8.47 3.48
C PRO A 155 -3.66 -8.24 2.70
N ILE A 156 -4.06 -9.23 1.90
CA ILE A 156 -5.24 -9.19 1.03
C ILE A 156 -6.00 -10.51 1.09
N GLY A 157 -7.33 -10.44 1.12
CA GLY A 157 -8.21 -11.60 1.15
C GLY A 157 -9.67 -11.21 1.26
N TYR A 158 -10.56 -12.19 1.27
CA TYR A 158 -11.98 -11.95 1.50
C TYR A 158 -12.22 -11.64 2.99
N PRO A 159 -12.90 -10.51 3.32
CA PRO A 159 -13.08 -10.09 4.71
C PRO A 159 -13.89 -11.11 5.53
N ALA A 160 -13.41 -11.46 6.73
CA ALA A 160 -14.16 -12.19 7.75
C ALA A 160 -14.74 -11.25 8.82
N GLU A 161 -14.57 -9.94 8.65
CA GLU A 161 -15.05 -8.90 9.56
C GLU A 161 -15.63 -7.71 8.79
N ALA A 162 -16.49 -6.94 9.47
CA ALA A 162 -17.03 -5.68 8.95
C ALA A 162 -16.75 -4.55 9.95
N PRO A 163 -15.55 -3.99 10.00
CA PRO A 163 -15.19 -3.01 11.00
C PRO A 163 -15.93 -1.70 10.79
N VAL A 164 -16.37 -1.10 11.91
CA VAL A 164 -17.04 0.19 11.92
C VAL A 164 -16.08 1.28 11.47
N ALA A 165 -16.58 2.24 10.66
CA ALA A 165 -15.80 3.37 10.23
C ALA A 165 -15.35 4.23 11.42
N PRO A 166 -14.03 4.47 11.61
CA PRO A 166 -13.59 5.38 12.66
C PRO A 166 -14.07 6.80 12.39
N LYS A 167 -14.38 7.52 13.46
CA LYS A 167 -14.81 8.93 13.38
C LYS A 167 -13.74 9.76 12.67
N ARG A 168 -14.13 10.50 11.66
CA ARG A 168 -13.26 11.45 10.97
C ARG A 168 -13.32 12.81 11.64
N LYS A 169 -12.23 13.56 11.57
CA LYS A 169 -12.24 14.97 11.94
C LYS A 169 -13.15 15.73 10.99
N PRO A 170 -13.85 16.81 11.46
CA PRO A 170 -14.72 17.59 10.60
C PRO A 170 -13.92 18.25 9.46
N VAL A 171 -14.61 18.52 8.35
CA VAL A 171 -14.00 19.14 7.17
C VAL A 171 -13.33 20.49 7.52
N SER A 172 -13.92 21.25 8.42
CA SER A 172 -13.34 22.51 8.93
C SER A 172 -11.93 22.34 9.53
N TYR A 173 -11.60 21.15 10.05
CA TYR A 173 -10.24 20.87 10.54
C TYR A 173 -9.20 20.80 9.41
N THR A 174 -9.59 20.32 8.23
CA THR A 174 -8.68 20.16 7.07
C THR A 174 -8.66 21.39 6.18
N HIS A 175 -9.59 22.32 6.32
CA HIS A 175 -9.76 23.52 5.50
C HIS A 175 -9.62 24.83 6.29
N LEU A 176 -8.99 24.80 7.45
CA LEU A 176 -8.84 25.97 8.32
C LEU A 176 -8.12 27.16 7.67
N THR A 177 -7.29 26.89 6.66
CA THR A 177 -6.49 27.93 6.01
C THR A 177 -7.17 28.57 4.79
N LEU A 178 -8.20 27.93 4.22
CA LEU A 178 -8.89 28.46 3.04
C LEU A 178 -9.51 29.86 3.23
N PRO A 179 -10.24 30.13 4.32
CA PRO A 179 -10.78 31.47 4.59
C PRO A 179 -9.67 32.53 4.74
N THR A 180 -8.56 32.18 5.33
CA THR A 180 -7.40 33.08 5.51
C THR A 180 -6.74 33.41 4.18
N ILE A 181 -6.61 32.44 3.29
CA ILE A 181 -6.05 32.64 1.94
C ILE A 181 -6.97 33.51 1.08
N CYS A 182 -8.28 33.35 1.21
CA CYS A 182 -9.26 34.14 0.47
C CYS A 182 -9.43 35.56 1.00
N SER A 183 -8.91 35.89 2.18
CA SER A 183 -8.99 37.22 2.79
C SER A 183 -7.73 38.08 2.56
N VAL A 184 -6.78 37.58 1.80
CA VAL A 184 -5.60 38.31 1.34
C VAL A 184 -5.76 38.69 -0.11
#